data_d8ed5dd3a3633d7bae6846d757cb6cf1
#
_entry.id   d8ed5dd3a3633d7bae6846d757cb6cf1
#
_cell.length_a   1.000
_cell.length_b   1.000
_cell.length_c   1.000
_cell.angle_alpha   90.00
_cell.angle_beta   90.00
_cell.angle_gamma   90.00
#
_symmetry.space_group_name_H-M   'P 1'
#
loop_
_entity.id
_entity.type
_entity.pdbx_description
1 polymer ?
#
loop_
_entity_poly.entity_id
_entity_poly.type
_entity_poly.pdbx_seq_one_letter_code
_entity_poly.pdbx_strand_id
1 'polypeptide(L)'
;MNNSKVTFILHKPQLSENIGACARAIKNFNFEKLYLIDPKPNFPNDKILATSVGAKDIIKKSKVFDNLESSLGDIDILIATSARFRNKNVKHINLEGLKKIDFKKKIGFLFGSEASGLSNKEVSYANYTLQIPTNINFKSLNLSHSLIIIAQFVSSLLNSKSSQFKKSKKVKKASKKEIQSMINLCLNNLNEINFFKNKEKKPLMLENLRNIFYRMELSDKETRILSSVFASLGKKR
;
A
#
# COMPACT_ATOMS: atom_id res chain seq x y z
N MET A 1 -15.89 7.01 -8.65
CA MET A 1 -14.72 7.08 -7.76
C MET A 1 -13.99 8.39 -7.99
N ASN A 2 -13.45 9.05 -6.95
CA ASN A 2 -12.87 10.39 -7.08
C ASN A 2 -11.44 10.44 -7.68
N ASN A 3 -10.98 9.39 -8.36
CA ASN A 3 -9.64 9.32 -8.93
C ASN A 3 -9.38 10.41 -9.98
N SER A 4 -10.43 10.86 -10.69
CA SER A 4 -10.36 11.95 -11.68
C SER A 4 -10.07 13.33 -11.06
N LYS A 5 -10.17 13.46 -9.73
CA LYS A 5 -9.88 14.71 -9.01
C LYS A 5 -8.45 14.82 -8.50
N VAL A 6 -7.63 13.79 -8.70
CA VAL A 6 -6.22 13.78 -8.30
C VAL A 6 -5.36 14.03 -9.53
N THR A 7 -4.44 14.98 -9.42
CA THR A 7 -3.47 15.36 -10.45
C THR A 7 -2.06 15.22 -9.89
N PHE A 8 -1.18 14.53 -10.60
CA PHE A 8 0.25 14.46 -10.29
C PHE A 8 0.98 15.48 -11.15
N ILE A 9 1.82 16.30 -10.53
CA ILE A 9 2.49 17.44 -11.14
C ILE A 9 3.99 17.27 -10.96
N LEU A 10 4.73 17.11 -12.06
CA LEU A 10 6.19 17.03 -12.06
C LEU A 10 6.77 18.38 -12.45
N HIS A 11 7.51 19.01 -11.53
CA HIS A 11 8.15 20.28 -11.74
C HIS A 11 9.62 20.07 -12.15
N LYS A 12 9.94 20.48 -13.38
CA LYS A 12 11.29 20.37 -13.98
C LYS A 12 11.88 18.96 -13.92
N PRO A 13 11.11 17.91 -14.33
CA PRO A 13 11.66 16.58 -14.38
C PRO A 13 12.84 16.52 -15.35
N GLN A 14 13.92 15.83 -14.96
CA GLN A 14 15.19 15.84 -15.71
C GLN A 14 15.36 14.62 -16.59
N LEU A 15 14.78 13.48 -16.20
CA LEU A 15 14.97 12.20 -16.87
C LEU A 15 13.69 11.73 -17.55
N SER A 16 13.81 11.39 -18.82
CA SER A 16 12.71 10.80 -19.61
C SER A 16 12.15 9.54 -18.97
N GLU A 17 13.03 8.71 -18.43
CA GLU A 17 12.69 7.45 -17.78
C GLU A 17 11.78 7.65 -16.56
N ASN A 18 12.06 8.69 -15.78
CA ASN A 18 11.24 9.02 -14.62
C ASN A 18 9.84 9.47 -15.01
N ILE A 19 9.71 10.26 -16.10
CA ILE A 19 8.40 10.68 -16.63
C ILE A 19 7.58 9.45 -17.04
N GLY A 20 8.18 8.53 -17.83
CA GLY A 20 7.51 7.31 -18.26
C GLY A 20 7.14 6.39 -17.08
N ALA A 21 8.04 6.21 -16.12
CA ALA A 21 7.78 5.42 -14.91
C ALA A 21 6.66 6.05 -14.04
N CYS A 22 6.61 7.38 -13.93
CA CYS A 22 5.51 8.10 -13.27
C CYS A 22 4.17 7.84 -13.96
N ALA A 23 4.11 7.89 -15.29
CA ALA A 23 2.89 7.58 -16.04
C ALA A 23 2.40 6.15 -15.76
N ARG A 24 3.30 5.16 -15.69
CA ARG A 24 2.96 3.78 -15.29
C ARG A 24 2.41 3.71 -13.88
N ALA A 25 3.04 4.38 -12.93
CA ALA A 25 2.59 4.42 -11.55
C ALA A 25 1.19 5.03 -11.43
N ILE A 26 0.93 6.13 -12.13
CA ILE A 26 -0.38 6.78 -12.20
C ILE A 26 -1.45 5.81 -12.69
N LYS A 27 -1.18 5.11 -13.80
CA LYS A 27 -2.11 4.15 -14.39
C LYS A 27 -2.33 2.91 -13.51
N ASN A 28 -1.30 2.40 -12.87
CA ASN A 28 -1.39 1.22 -11.98
C ASN A 28 -2.40 1.43 -10.85
N PHE A 29 -2.59 2.66 -10.40
CA PHE A 29 -3.50 3.00 -9.32
C PHE A 29 -4.79 3.69 -9.77
N ASN A 30 -5.14 3.54 -11.08
CA ASN A 30 -6.36 4.08 -11.69
C ASN A 30 -6.47 5.61 -11.61
N PHE A 31 -5.34 6.32 -11.64
CA PHE A 31 -5.29 7.77 -11.87
C PHE A 31 -5.01 8.05 -13.35
N GLU A 32 -5.31 9.29 -13.79
CA GLU A 32 -5.26 9.64 -15.21
C GLU A 32 -4.52 10.95 -15.50
N LYS A 33 -4.37 11.83 -14.50
CA LYS A 33 -3.88 13.20 -14.74
C LYS A 33 -2.42 13.34 -14.38
N LEU A 34 -1.62 13.66 -15.37
CA LEU A 34 -0.21 14.02 -15.26
C LEU A 34 0.02 15.40 -15.84
N TYR A 35 0.57 16.32 -15.06
CA TYR A 35 1.02 17.63 -15.51
C TYR A 35 2.54 17.70 -15.44
N LEU A 36 3.15 18.33 -16.42
CA LEU A 36 4.59 18.56 -16.52
C LEU A 36 4.83 20.07 -16.55
N ILE A 37 5.73 20.55 -15.74
CA ILE A 37 6.11 21.97 -15.72
C ILE A 37 7.57 22.07 -16.11
N ASP A 38 7.87 22.80 -17.18
CA ASP A 38 9.21 23.02 -17.72
C ASP A 38 10.05 21.72 -17.74
N PRO A 39 9.57 20.61 -18.40
CA PRO A 39 10.33 19.38 -18.46
C PRO A 39 11.65 19.59 -19.20
N LYS A 40 12.77 19.05 -18.68
CA LYS A 40 14.08 19.21 -19.35
C LYS A 40 14.20 18.37 -20.62
N PRO A 41 13.71 17.11 -20.67
CA PRO A 41 13.64 16.36 -21.92
C PRO A 41 12.57 16.94 -22.84
N ASN A 42 12.79 16.85 -24.14
CA ASN A 42 11.74 17.07 -25.13
C ASN A 42 10.55 16.15 -24.83
N PHE A 43 9.33 16.70 -24.85
CA PHE A 43 8.13 15.95 -24.48
C PHE A 43 7.08 15.99 -25.61
N PRO A 44 6.53 14.83 -26.02
CA PRO A 44 7.00 13.48 -25.69
C PRO A 44 8.26 13.09 -26.50
N ASN A 45 8.98 12.05 -26.07
CA ASN A 45 10.06 11.44 -26.82
C ASN A 45 10.03 9.90 -26.71
N ASP A 46 10.81 9.23 -27.55
CA ASP A 46 10.82 7.76 -27.63
C ASP A 46 11.17 7.09 -26.30
N LYS A 47 12.08 7.68 -25.53
CA LYS A 47 12.51 7.15 -24.23
C LYS A 47 11.40 7.21 -23.17
N ILE A 48 10.63 8.30 -23.16
CA ILE A 48 9.42 8.43 -22.34
C ILE A 48 8.40 7.37 -22.74
N LEU A 49 8.15 7.21 -24.06
CA LEU A 49 7.19 6.24 -24.57
C LEU A 49 7.63 4.80 -24.30
N ALA A 50 8.92 4.49 -24.39
CA ALA A 50 9.47 3.17 -24.09
C ALA A 50 9.33 2.83 -22.61
N THR A 51 9.61 3.77 -21.70
CA THR A 51 9.53 3.53 -20.26
C THR A 51 8.11 3.59 -19.71
N SER A 52 7.16 4.20 -20.44
CA SER A 52 5.75 4.28 -20.04
C SER A 52 4.95 2.99 -20.25
N VAL A 53 5.53 1.90 -20.69
CA VAL A 53 4.92 0.61 -21.06
C VAL A 53 3.47 0.42 -20.59
N GLY A 54 2.52 0.32 -21.54
CA GLY A 54 1.09 0.18 -21.25
C GLY A 54 0.39 1.45 -20.73
N ALA A 55 1.14 2.57 -20.46
CA ALA A 55 0.59 3.85 -19.98
C ALA A 55 0.80 5.01 -20.96
N LYS A 56 0.96 4.71 -22.27
CA LYS A 56 1.10 5.73 -23.32
C LYS A 56 -0.10 6.69 -23.40
N ASP A 57 -1.27 6.24 -22.98
CA ASP A 57 -2.48 7.07 -22.90
C ASP A 57 -2.36 8.18 -21.84
N ILE A 58 -1.68 7.92 -20.71
CA ILE A 58 -1.37 8.96 -19.71
C ILE A 58 -0.44 10.01 -20.31
N ILE A 59 0.61 9.60 -21.04
CA ILE A 59 1.54 10.51 -21.71
C ILE A 59 0.79 11.37 -22.74
N LYS A 60 -0.05 10.76 -23.58
CA LYS A 60 -0.83 11.47 -24.60
C LYS A 60 -1.80 12.51 -24.03
N LYS A 61 -2.37 12.24 -22.85
CA LYS A 61 -3.32 13.13 -22.16
C LYS A 61 -2.64 14.12 -21.21
N SER A 62 -1.31 14.02 -21.02
CA SER A 62 -0.57 14.92 -20.14
C SER A 62 -0.61 16.35 -20.65
N LYS A 63 -0.65 17.30 -19.73
CA LYS A 63 -0.55 18.73 -20.03
C LYS A 63 0.86 19.23 -19.67
N VAL A 64 1.42 20.04 -20.55
CA VAL A 64 2.72 20.72 -20.34
C VAL A 64 2.47 22.18 -20.06
N PHE A 65 3.18 22.74 -19.08
CA PHE A 65 3.08 24.15 -18.68
C PHE A 65 4.49 24.73 -18.58
N ASP A 66 4.61 26.01 -18.88
CA ASP A 66 5.88 26.74 -18.79
C ASP A 66 6.25 27.08 -17.34
N ASN A 67 5.25 27.26 -16.48
CA ASN A 67 5.42 27.63 -15.07
C ASN A 67 4.38 26.99 -14.16
N LEU A 68 4.66 27.02 -12.86
CA LEU A 68 3.81 26.38 -11.85
C LEU A 68 2.43 27.08 -11.78
N GLU A 69 2.42 28.40 -11.81
CA GLU A 69 1.20 29.22 -11.65
C GLU A 69 0.13 28.83 -12.67
N SER A 70 0.52 28.67 -13.94
CA SER A 70 -0.40 28.30 -15.02
C SER A 70 -0.99 26.89 -14.88
N SER A 71 -0.33 26.01 -14.13
CA SER A 71 -0.81 24.63 -13.88
C SER A 71 -1.84 24.51 -12.75
N LEU A 72 -2.01 25.56 -11.93
CA LEU A 72 -2.80 25.50 -10.70
C LEU A 72 -4.29 25.84 -10.87
N GLY A 73 -4.70 26.32 -12.03
CA GLY A 73 -6.08 26.80 -12.26
C GLY A 73 -7.19 25.77 -11.94
N ASP A 74 -6.86 24.50 -12.03
CA ASP A 74 -7.79 23.39 -11.74
C ASP A 74 -7.52 22.69 -10.41
N ILE A 75 -6.73 23.26 -9.50
CA ILE A 75 -6.32 22.65 -8.23
C ILE A 75 -6.89 23.44 -7.06
N ASP A 76 -7.63 22.77 -6.19
CA ASP A 76 -8.18 23.35 -4.95
C ASP A 76 -7.19 23.20 -3.78
N ILE A 77 -6.47 22.09 -3.72
CA ILE A 77 -5.48 21.80 -2.67
C ILE A 77 -4.20 21.30 -3.34
N LEU A 78 -3.12 22.02 -3.14
CA LEU A 78 -1.78 21.63 -3.60
C LEU A 78 -0.98 21.04 -2.44
N ILE A 79 -0.42 19.85 -2.63
CA ILE A 79 0.41 19.12 -1.67
C ILE A 79 1.80 18.96 -2.28
N ALA A 80 2.78 19.67 -1.73
CA ALA A 80 4.16 19.62 -2.20
C ALA A 80 4.92 18.48 -1.50
N THR A 81 5.60 17.64 -2.26
CA THR A 81 6.43 16.56 -1.69
C THR A 81 7.81 17.11 -1.32
N SER A 82 8.29 16.81 -0.14
CA SER A 82 9.60 17.28 0.32
C SER A 82 10.24 16.27 1.28
N ALA A 83 11.54 15.99 1.06
CA ALA A 83 12.35 15.24 2.02
C ALA A 83 12.84 16.10 3.21
N ARG A 84 12.64 17.42 3.15
CA ARG A 84 13.15 18.38 4.14
C ARG A 84 12.02 19.24 4.70
N PHE A 85 12.08 19.56 5.98
CA PHE A 85 11.26 20.62 6.58
C PHE A 85 11.81 21.98 6.14
N ARG A 86 11.15 22.65 5.19
CA ARG A 86 11.68 23.89 4.58
C ARG A 86 10.95 25.14 4.97
N ASN A 87 9.66 25.12 5.20
CA ASN A 87 8.87 26.32 5.44
C ASN A 87 8.01 26.15 6.69
N LYS A 88 8.26 26.97 7.73
CA LYS A 88 7.49 26.96 8.97
C LYS A 88 6.02 27.38 8.80
N ASN A 89 5.71 28.07 7.71
CA ASN A 89 4.37 28.60 7.44
C ASN A 89 3.46 27.63 6.68
N VAL A 90 3.99 26.51 6.14
CA VAL A 90 3.21 25.49 5.45
C VAL A 90 3.03 24.27 6.36
N LYS A 91 1.81 23.78 6.45
CA LYS A 91 1.47 22.66 7.32
C LYS A 91 2.13 21.37 6.81
N HIS A 92 2.94 20.76 7.68
CA HIS A 92 3.62 19.49 7.38
C HIS A 92 2.74 18.30 7.72
N ILE A 93 2.66 17.35 6.80
CA ILE A 93 1.94 16.09 6.99
C ILE A 93 2.82 14.91 6.53
N ASN A 94 2.56 13.74 7.08
CA ASN A 94 3.03 12.45 6.58
C ASN A 94 1.93 11.75 5.79
N LEU A 95 2.16 10.54 5.32
CA LEU A 95 1.16 9.76 4.57
C LEU A 95 -0.15 9.60 5.35
N GLU A 96 -0.08 9.33 6.66
CA GLU A 96 -1.27 9.22 7.51
C GLU A 96 -2.09 10.52 7.57
N GLY A 97 -1.41 11.67 7.48
CA GLY A 97 -2.06 12.98 7.43
C GLY A 97 -2.96 13.18 6.22
N LEU A 98 -2.73 12.43 5.12
CA LEU A 98 -3.60 12.44 3.94
C LEU A 98 -5.01 11.95 4.24
N LYS A 99 -5.23 11.16 5.29
CA LYS A 99 -6.57 10.72 5.73
C LYS A 99 -7.48 11.88 6.13
N LYS A 100 -6.89 13.04 6.47
CA LYS A 100 -7.61 14.26 6.88
C LYS A 100 -7.89 15.21 5.71
N ILE A 101 -7.38 14.90 4.51
CA ILE A 101 -7.59 15.71 3.31
C ILE A 101 -8.96 15.37 2.69
N ASP A 102 -9.68 16.40 2.28
CA ASP A 102 -10.96 16.24 1.59
C ASP A 102 -10.75 15.94 0.09
N PHE A 103 -10.74 14.65 -0.25
CA PHE A 103 -10.63 14.19 -1.64
C PHE A 103 -11.88 14.42 -2.50
N LYS A 104 -12.90 15.11 -1.99
CA LYS A 104 -13.97 15.64 -2.84
C LYS A 104 -13.50 16.88 -3.63
N LYS A 105 -12.45 17.54 -3.18
CA LYS A 105 -11.77 18.65 -3.85
C LYS A 105 -10.81 18.14 -4.93
N LYS A 106 -10.36 19.03 -5.83
CA LYS A 106 -9.32 18.75 -6.82
C LYS A 106 -7.94 18.85 -6.14
N ILE A 107 -7.24 17.74 -6.03
CA ILE A 107 -5.95 17.64 -5.33
C ILE A 107 -4.82 17.57 -6.33
N GLY A 108 -3.81 18.43 -6.17
CA GLY A 108 -2.53 18.37 -6.88
C GLY A 108 -1.42 17.85 -5.97
N PHE A 109 -0.69 16.82 -6.40
CA PHE A 109 0.55 16.39 -5.75
C PHE A 109 1.73 16.91 -6.57
N LEU A 110 2.50 17.83 -6.00
CA LEU A 110 3.63 18.48 -6.65
C LEU A 110 4.95 17.80 -6.27
N PHE A 111 5.69 17.36 -7.27
CA PHE A 111 7.02 16.74 -7.14
C PHE A 111 8.06 17.64 -7.78
N GLY A 112 9.18 17.83 -7.11
CA GLY A 112 10.32 18.62 -7.62
C GLY A 112 11.23 17.83 -8.52
N SER A 113 12.21 18.52 -9.10
CA SER A 113 13.25 17.90 -9.92
C SER A 113 14.11 16.92 -9.12
N GLU A 114 14.70 15.94 -9.81
CA GLU A 114 15.51 14.89 -9.21
C GLU A 114 16.76 15.46 -8.49
N ALA A 115 17.37 16.51 -9.05
CA ALA A 115 18.61 17.05 -8.49
C ALA A 115 18.39 17.94 -7.26
N SER A 116 17.37 18.82 -7.29
CA SER A 116 17.22 19.88 -6.26
C SER A 116 15.93 19.77 -5.45
N GLY A 117 14.97 18.96 -5.89
CA GLY A 117 13.61 18.95 -5.36
C GLY A 117 12.87 20.26 -5.66
N LEU A 118 11.95 20.64 -4.78
CA LEU A 118 11.23 21.91 -4.85
C LEU A 118 12.00 23.00 -4.10
N SER A 119 12.02 24.22 -4.61
CA SER A 119 12.51 25.41 -3.92
C SER A 119 11.46 25.93 -2.92
N ASN A 120 11.87 26.90 -2.08
CA ASN A 120 10.93 27.56 -1.17
C ASN A 120 9.84 28.31 -1.93
N LYS A 121 10.13 28.82 -3.13
CA LYS A 121 9.14 29.48 -3.97
C LYS A 121 8.04 28.51 -4.40
N GLU A 122 8.39 27.32 -4.95
CA GLU A 122 7.38 26.32 -5.34
C GLU A 122 6.60 25.79 -4.12
N VAL A 123 7.26 25.57 -2.98
CA VAL A 123 6.61 25.13 -1.76
C VAL A 123 5.63 26.18 -1.21
N SER A 124 5.86 27.48 -1.44
CA SER A 124 4.98 28.55 -0.96
C SER A 124 3.58 28.54 -1.59
N TYR A 125 3.41 27.91 -2.76
CA TYR A 125 2.08 27.69 -3.37
C TYR A 125 1.28 26.57 -2.74
N ALA A 126 1.90 25.72 -1.93
CA ALA A 126 1.26 24.52 -1.41
C ALA A 126 0.48 24.80 -0.11
N ASN A 127 -0.66 24.12 0.03
CA ASN A 127 -1.44 24.10 1.27
C ASN A 127 -0.77 23.19 2.32
N TYR A 128 -0.09 22.14 1.87
CA TYR A 128 0.59 21.16 2.71
C TYR A 128 1.92 20.75 2.10
N THR A 129 2.88 20.42 2.96
CA THR A 129 4.06 19.66 2.56
C THR A 129 3.92 18.23 3.06
N LEU A 130 4.14 17.27 2.15
CA LEU A 130 4.06 15.86 2.43
C LEU A 130 5.47 15.26 2.48
N GLN A 131 5.80 14.64 3.60
CA GLN A 131 7.03 13.87 3.76
C GLN A 131 6.71 12.38 3.74
N ILE A 132 7.43 11.63 2.90
CA ILE A 132 7.45 10.18 2.93
C ILE A 132 8.50 9.76 3.98
N PRO A 133 8.15 8.92 4.96
CA PRO A 133 9.13 8.39 5.90
C PRO A 133 10.21 7.56 5.18
N THR A 134 11.46 7.90 5.41
CA THR A 134 12.64 7.24 4.83
C THR A 134 13.73 7.09 5.89
N ASN A 135 14.82 6.43 5.53
CA ASN A 135 16.00 6.37 6.38
C ASN A 135 16.51 7.80 6.70
N ILE A 136 16.78 8.08 7.98
CA ILE A 136 17.19 9.40 8.45
C ILE A 136 18.51 9.89 7.79
N ASN A 137 19.37 8.97 7.43
CA ASN A 137 20.65 9.25 6.79
C ASN A 137 20.59 9.25 5.26
N PHE A 138 19.50 8.73 4.66
CA PHE A 138 19.30 8.68 3.22
C PHE A 138 17.84 8.98 2.86
N LYS A 139 17.52 10.28 2.81
CA LYS A 139 16.15 10.77 2.69
C LYS A 139 15.67 10.95 1.26
N SER A 140 16.59 11.02 0.29
CA SER A 140 16.24 11.26 -1.10
C SER A 140 15.68 10.00 -1.75
N LEU A 141 14.44 10.08 -2.22
CA LEU A 141 13.82 9.04 -3.05
C LEU A 141 13.85 9.49 -4.51
N ASN A 142 14.00 8.53 -5.41
CA ASN A 142 13.78 8.76 -6.83
C ASN A 142 12.36 9.33 -7.06
N LEU A 143 12.21 10.18 -8.08
CA LEU A 143 10.95 10.85 -8.41
C LEU A 143 9.80 9.87 -8.61
N SER A 144 9.99 8.84 -9.44
CA SER A 144 8.94 7.85 -9.72
C SER A 144 8.63 6.97 -8.51
N HIS A 145 9.63 6.66 -7.67
CA HIS A 145 9.41 5.93 -6.42
C HIS A 145 8.59 6.75 -5.42
N SER A 146 8.86 8.03 -5.30
CA SER A 146 8.06 8.93 -4.45
C SER A 146 6.60 8.97 -4.93
N LEU A 147 6.40 9.10 -6.24
CA LEU A 147 5.07 9.15 -6.83
C LEU A 147 4.30 7.85 -6.63
N ILE A 148 4.93 6.69 -6.84
CA ILE A 148 4.23 5.40 -6.70
C ILE A 148 3.77 5.14 -5.26
N ILE A 149 4.56 5.52 -4.25
CA ILE A 149 4.20 5.39 -2.84
C ILE A 149 2.96 6.24 -2.54
N ILE A 150 2.93 7.49 -3.00
CA ILE A 150 1.80 8.40 -2.79
C ILE A 150 0.57 7.92 -3.57
N ALA A 151 0.73 7.52 -4.83
CA ALA A 151 -0.37 7.02 -5.64
C ALA A 151 -1.00 5.77 -5.04
N GLN A 152 -0.19 4.82 -4.57
CA GLN A 152 -0.65 3.63 -3.88
C GLN A 152 -1.46 3.97 -2.62
N PHE A 153 -0.90 4.83 -1.76
CA PHE A 153 -1.55 5.21 -0.51
C PHE A 153 -2.88 5.93 -0.76
N VAL A 154 -2.91 6.90 -1.67
CA VAL A 154 -4.13 7.65 -2.03
C VAL A 154 -5.17 6.73 -2.65
N SER A 155 -4.76 5.83 -3.56
CA SER A 155 -5.67 4.83 -4.14
C SER A 155 -6.29 3.94 -3.05
N SER A 156 -5.50 3.52 -2.07
CA SER A 156 -5.99 2.73 -0.93
C SER A 156 -7.01 3.51 -0.09
N LEU A 157 -6.77 4.80 0.18
CA LEU A 157 -7.71 5.67 0.89
C LEU A 157 -9.04 5.84 0.14
N LEU A 158 -8.97 6.06 -1.18
CA LEU A 158 -10.16 6.26 -2.01
C LEU A 158 -10.95 4.98 -2.20
N ASN A 159 -10.30 3.83 -2.19
CA ASN A 159 -10.90 2.51 -2.38
C ASN A 159 -11.24 1.80 -1.05
N SER A 160 -10.84 2.32 0.10
CA SER A 160 -11.11 1.71 1.40
C SER A 160 -12.60 1.54 1.72
N LYS A 161 -13.47 2.34 1.08
CA LYS A 161 -14.94 2.15 1.09
C LYS A 161 -15.41 1.09 0.10
N SER A 162 -14.55 0.60 -0.78
CA SER A 162 -14.84 -0.39 -1.82
C SER A 162 -13.81 -1.51 -1.87
N SER A 163 -13.22 -1.89 -0.73
CA SER A 163 -12.30 -3.04 -0.70
C SER A 163 -13.05 -4.29 -1.15
N GLN A 164 -13.23 -4.39 -2.46
CA GLN A 164 -13.43 -5.63 -3.17
C GLN A 164 -12.09 -6.38 -3.33
N PHE A 165 -11.35 -6.57 -2.25
CA PHE A 165 -10.91 -7.93 -2.05
C PHE A 165 -12.22 -8.71 -2.08
N LYS A 166 -12.46 -9.51 -3.13
CA LYS A 166 -13.49 -10.54 -3.11
C LYS A 166 -13.41 -11.09 -1.71
N LYS A 167 -14.43 -10.86 -0.88
CA LYS A 167 -14.51 -11.48 0.44
C LYS A 167 -14.29 -12.94 0.11
N SER A 168 -13.10 -13.45 0.37
CA SER A 168 -12.86 -14.89 0.34
C SER A 168 -14.04 -15.41 1.11
N LYS A 169 -14.85 -16.31 0.53
CA LYS A 169 -16.07 -16.82 1.15
C LYS A 169 -15.73 -16.97 2.62
N LYS A 170 -16.46 -16.25 3.52
CA LYS A 170 -16.11 -16.25 4.94
C LYS A 170 -16.02 -17.71 5.34
N VAL A 171 -14.80 -18.23 5.41
CA VAL A 171 -14.58 -19.63 5.81
C VAL A 171 -15.08 -19.67 7.24
N LYS A 172 -16.12 -20.45 7.49
CA LYS A 172 -16.73 -20.58 8.81
C LYS A 172 -15.66 -21.15 9.74
N LYS A 173 -15.21 -20.36 10.69
CA LYS A 173 -14.27 -20.82 11.72
C LYS A 173 -14.96 -21.85 12.63
N ALA A 174 -14.24 -22.88 13.01
CA ALA A 174 -14.73 -23.87 13.96
C ALA A 174 -14.98 -23.21 15.33
N SER A 175 -16.03 -23.65 15.99
CA SER A 175 -16.31 -23.23 17.36
C SER A 175 -15.23 -23.77 18.31
N LYS A 176 -15.05 -23.11 19.44
CA LYS A 176 -14.14 -23.63 20.51
C LYS A 176 -14.51 -25.04 20.95
N LYS A 177 -15.80 -25.39 20.93
CA LYS A 177 -16.30 -26.73 21.26
C LYS A 177 -15.83 -27.79 20.28
N GLU A 178 -15.89 -27.49 18.97
CA GLU A 178 -15.44 -28.40 17.91
C GLU A 178 -13.94 -28.62 17.96
N ILE A 179 -13.17 -27.53 18.14
CA ILE A 179 -11.71 -27.61 18.31
C ILE A 179 -11.36 -28.43 19.56
N GLN A 180 -12.05 -28.22 20.69
CA GLN A 180 -11.81 -28.97 21.92
C GLN A 180 -12.12 -30.47 21.74
N SER A 181 -13.19 -30.81 21.03
CA SER A 181 -13.52 -32.22 20.72
C SER A 181 -12.44 -32.90 19.89
N MET A 182 -11.92 -32.19 18.87
CA MET A 182 -10.81 -32.66 18.04
C MET A 182 -9.53 -32.84 18.88
N ILE A 183 -9.21 -31.88 19.76
CA ILE A 183 -8.06 -31.96 20.66
C ILE A 183 -8.18 -33.18 21.57
N ASN A 184 -9.35 -33.40 22.17
CA ASN A 184 -9.60 -34.55 23.08
C ASN A 184 -9.39 -35.87 22.34
N LEU A 185 -9.87 -36.01 21.11
CA LEU A 185 -9.65 -37.18 20.28
C LEU A 185 -8.14 -37.42 20.03
N CYS A 186 -7.39 -36.39 19.68
CA CYS A 186 -5.94 -36.47 19.54
C CYS A 186 -5.24 -36.92 20.82
N LEU A 187 -5.60 -36.31 21.94
CA LEU A 187 -4.98 -36.61 23.23
C LEU A 187 -5.30 -38.01 23.71
N ASN A 188 -6.53 -38.52 23.49
CA ASN A 188 -6.91 -39.88 23.85
C ASN A 188 -6.03 -40.89 23.06
N ASN A 189 -5.89 -40.72 21.75
CA ASN A 189 -5.05 -41.58 20.95
C ASN A 189 -3.58 -41.53 21.38
N LEU A 190 -3.06 -40.34 21.70
CA LEU A 190 -1.69 -40.22 22.23
C LEU A 190 -1.52 -40.91 23.61
N ASN A 191 -2.54 -40.91 24.47
CA ASN A 191 -2.53 -41.65 25.74
C ASN A 191 -2.52 -43.16 25.50
N GLU A 192 -3.35 -43.67 24.59
CA GLU A 192 -3.43 -45.11 24.25
C GLU A 192 -2.08 -45.68 23.80
N ILE A 193 -1.30 -44.89 23.06
CA ILE A 193 0.03 -45.33 22.60
C ILE A 193 1.16 -45.00 23.60
N ASN A 194 0.84 -44.56 24.80
CA ASN A 194 1.82 -44.18 25.82
C ASN A 194 2.84 -43.13 25.34
N PHE A 195 2.38 -42.20 24.50
CA PHE A 195 3.23 -41.10 23.93
C PHE A 195 3.86 -40.27 25.07
N PHE A 196 3.13 -40.03 26.16
CA PHE A 196 3.58 -39.23 27.28
C PHE A 196 4.39 -40.10 28.29
N LYS A 197 5.61 -40.46 27.92
CA LYS A 197 6.49 -41.32 28.75
C LYS A 197 6.85 -40.67 30.09
N ASN A 198 7.05 -39.37 30.16
CA ASN A 198 7.38 -38.63 31.38
C ASN A 198 6.11 -38.03 31.99
N LYS A 199 5.71 -38.53 33.16
CA LYS A 199 4.51 -38.09 33.89
C LYS A 199 4.59 -36.64 34.35
N GLU A 200 5.78 -36.15 34.74
CA GLU A 200 5.98 -34.77 35.22
C GLU A 200 5.85 -33.74 34.10
N LYS A 201 6.32 -34.06 32.88
CA LYS A 201 6.25 -33.16 31.71
C LYS A 201 4.92 -33.23 30.96
N LYS A 202 4.08 -34.24 31.28
CA LYS A 202 2.78 -34.43 30.60
C LYS A 202 1.87 -33.21 30.67
N PRO A 203 1.65 -32.54 31.83
CA PRO A 203 0.75 -31.39 31.92
C PRO A 203 1.18 -30.24 30.96
N LEU A 204 2.48 -29.92 30.99
CA LEU A 204 3.03 -28.85 30.09
C LEU A 204 2.88 -29.20 28.61
N MET A 205 3.09 -30.47 28.24
CA MET A 205 2.93 -30.90 26.85
C MET A 205 1.47 -30.85 26.40
N LEU A 206 0.52 -31.20 27.25
CA LEU A 206 -0.91 -31.06 26.98
C LEU A 206 -1.32 -29.60 26.76
N GLU A 207 -0.78 -28.71 27.60
CA GLU A 207 -0.99 -27.28 27.46
C GLU A 207 -0.43 -26.73 26.11
N ASN A 208 0.79 -27.12 25.79
CA ASN A 208 1.42 -26.73 24.52
C ASN A 208 0.63 -27.23 23.30
N LEU A 209 0.16 -28.46 23.29
CA LEU A 209 -0.67 -29.01 22.22
C LEU A 209 -1.99 -28.24 22.07
N ARG A 210 -2.66 -27.92 23.20
CA ARG A 210 -3.87 -27.07 23.15
C ARG A 210 -3.57 -25.69 22.53
N ASN A 211 -2.51 -25.05 22.98
CA ASN A 211 -2.09 -23.74 22.47
C ASN A 211 -1.81 -23.76 20.97
N ILE A 212 -1.18 -24.83 20.44
CA ILE A 212 -0.94 -25.00 19.01
C ILE A 212 -2.26 -25.02 18.26
N PHE A 213 -3.20 -25.88 18.61
CA PHE A 213 -4.46 -26.03 17.89
C PHE A 213 -5.34 -24.79 17.98
N TYR A 214 -5.41 -24.14 19.14
CA TYR A 214 -6.17 -22.89 19.28
C TYR A 214 -5.58 -21.73 18.47
N ARG A 215 -4.24 -21.67 18.37
CA ARG A 215 -3.54 -20.63 17.59
C ARG A 215 -3.73 -20.80 16.07
N MET A 216 -3.97 -22.02 15.58
CA MET A 216 -4.17 -22.29 14.17
C MET A 216 -5.47 -21.67 13.62
N GLU A 217 -6.40 -21.26 14.49
CA GLU A 217 -7.69 -20.67 14.08
C GLU A 217 -8.44 -21.47 13.02
N LEU A 218 -8.48 -22.78 13.17
CA LEU A 218 -9.01 -23.72 12.20
C LEU A 218 -10.43 -23.40 11.75
N SER A 219 -10.70 -23.60 10.47
CA SER A 219 -12.04 -23.63 9.93
C SER A 219 -12.79 -24.91 10.32
N ASP A 220 -14.10 -24.87 10.23
CA ASP A 220 -14.99 -26.04 10.43
C ASP A 220 -14.53 -27.24 9.56
N LYS A 221 -14.19 -26.98 8.28
CA LYS A 221 -13.70 -28.01 7.36
C LYS A 221 -12.35 -28.62 7.81
N GLU A 222 -11.40 -27.77 8.21
CA GLU A 222 -10.08 -28.21 8.66
C GLU A 222 -10.16 -29.01 9.97
N THR A 223 -11.01 -28.58 10.91
CA THR A 223 -11.27 -29.30 12.15
C THR A 223 -11.84 -30.70 11.89
N ARG A 224 -12.78 -30.82 10.95
CA ARG A 224 -13.33 -32.15 10.55
C ARG A 224 -12.25 -33.03 9.89
N ILE A 225 -11.42 -32.47 9.02
CA ILE A 225 -10.32 -33.22 8.38
C ILE A 225 -9.37 -33.74 9.45
N LEU A 226 -8.91 -32.90 10.37
CA LEU A 226 -8.02 -33.32 11.44
C LEU A 226 -8.67 -34.35 12.38
N SER A 227 -9.96 -34.17 12.72
CA SER A 227 -10.70 -35.17 13.50
C SER A 227 -10.76 -36.51 12.79
N SER A 228 -10.98 -36.54 11.49
CA SER A 228 -10.99 -37.80 10.70
C SER A 228 -9.62 -38.46 10.67
N VAL A 229 -8.54 -37.66 10.54
CA VAL A 229 -7.16 -38.19 10.60
C VAL A 229 -6.90 -38.82 11.98
N PHE A 230 -7.19 -38.11 13.07
CA PHE A 230 -6.98 -38.65 14.42
C PHE A 230 -7.83 -39.90 14.67
N ALA A 231 -9.10 -39.92 14.27
CA ALA A 231 -9.95 -41.08 14.37
C ALA A 231 -9.41 -42.31 13.62
N SER A 232 -8.81 -42.09 12.43
CA SER A 232 -8.23 -43.17 11.63
C SER A 232 -6.94 -43.73 12.25
N LEU A 233 -6.12 -42.86 12.85
CA LEU A 233 -4.90 -43.27 13.53
C LEU A 233 -5.18 -44.13 14.79
N GLY A 234 -6.30 -43.87 15.49
CA GLY A 234 -6.73 -44.68 16.64
C GLY A 234 -7.29 -46.07 16.29
N LYS A 235 -7.77 -46.26 15.05
CA LYS A 235 -8.37 -47.53 14.59
C LYS A 235 -7.38 -48.57 14.09
N LYS A 236 -6.12 -48.25 13.92
CA LYS A 236 -5.08 -49.15 13.36
C LYS A 236 -4.39 -50.02 14.43
N ARG A 237 -5.11 -50.38 15.51
CA ARG A 237 -4.65 -51.36 16.51
C ARG A 237 -5.67 -52.45 16.70
#